data_81b1479593fbf7c43dde25f72cbd851b
#
_entry.id   81b1479593fbf7c43dde25f72cbd851b
#
_cell.length_a   1.000
_cell.length_b   1.000
_cell.length_c   1.000
_cell.angle_alpha   90.00
_cell.angle_beta   90.00
_cell.angle_gamma   90.00
#
_symmetry.space_group_name_H-M   'P 1'
#
loop_
_entity.id
_entity.type
_entity.pdbx_description
1 polymer ?
#
loop_
_entity_poly.entity_id
_entity_poly.type
_entity_poly.pdbx_seq_one_letter_code
_entity_poly.pdbx_strand_id
1 'polypeptide(L)'
;HSDGSGVAISSRLRPIFNMRPKYRHWLSPSLWQLNADLHLTDWLEEKNFDFDVVTDEDLHLEGVELLNRYKCVLTGSHPEYSSEKMLAAYEQYQLNGGRWIYLGSDGFYWISEYHPDNPNIIEVRKGEAGTRAWTANPGEYNNAFDGKYGGMWRARGRIPSKVCGLTFTAYGFDVSSYYKRSPDSKRPECSWIFDGVGEDEVIGDFGLVGGGAAGLELDRYDLEFGTPHNAYLLARSENHTNLMMQVNEEIHFTVRGYYGGGTENPMVRADMIYYKTPNDGALFAPGSLSFCGSLSYNNYNNNVSKILKTQLEDF
;
A
#
# COMPACT_ATOMS: atom_id res chain seq x y z
N HIS A 1 -7.34 14.19 23.82
CA HIS A 1 -7.30 14.95 25.07
C HIS A 1 -8.49 14.61 25.96
N SER A 2 -8.42 14.96 27.24
CA SER A 2 -9.48 14.66 28.22
C SER A 2 -10.81 15.39 27.97
N ASP A 3 -10.77 16.46 27.21
CA ASP A 3 -11.92 17.26 26.76
C ASP A 3 -12.59 16.71 25.49
N GLY A 4 -12.08 15.59 24.94
CA GLY A 4 -12.57 14.99 23.69
C GLY A 4 -11.97 15.58 22.42
N SER A 5 -11.09 16.58 22.52
CA SER A 5 -10.37 17.07 21.34
C SER A 5 -9.36 16.04 20.82
N GLY A 6 -9.10 16.07 19.52
CA GLY A 6 -8.17 15.16 18.87
C GLY A 6 -6.71 15.42 19.24
N VAL A 7 -5.87 14.42 19.01
CA VAL A 7 -4.42 14.51 19.20
C VAL A 7 -3.75 14.41 17.82
N ALA A 8 -3.13 15.50 17.40
CA ALA A 8 -2.45 15.57 16.10
C ALA A 8 -0.97 15.21 16.17
N ILE A 9 -0.34 15.33 17.34
CA ILE A 9 1.10 15.15 17.53
C ILE A 9 1.38 13.88 18.33
N SER A 10 2.35 13.08 17.86
CA SER A 10 2.76 11.83 18.51
C SER A 10 4.28 11.74 18.58
N SER A 11 4.79 10.92 19.50
CA SER A 11 6.22 10.66 19.65
C SER A 11 6.51 9.16 19.61
N ARG A 12 7.59 8.77 18.91
CA ARG A 12 8.09 7.39 18.92
C ARG A 12 8.76 7.00 20.25
N LEU A 13 9.07 7.97 21.10
CA LEU A 13 9.67 7.72 22.42
C LEU A 13 8.66 7.23 23.47
N ARG A 14 7.39 7.10 23.09
CA ARG A 14 6.37 6.45 23.93
C ARG A 14 6.38 4.93 23.75
N PRO A 15 5.84 4.13 24.69
CA PRO A 15 5.61 2.72 24.44
C PRO A 15 4.68 2.49 23.24
N ILE A 16 5.13 1.71 22.25
CA ILE A 16 4.35 1.42 21.04
C ILE A 16 3.94 -0.06 21.11
N PHE A 17 2.78 -0.34 21.66
CA PHE A 17 2.34 -1.71 21.97
C PHE A 17 2.05 -2.56 20.72
N ASN A 18 1.71 -1.94 19.60
CA ASN A 18 1.45 -2.63 18.34
C ASN A 18 2.73 -3.10 17.62
N MET A 19 3.91 -2.67 18.05
CA MET A 19 5.20 -3.17 17.54
C MET A 19 5.72 -4.41 18.30
N ARG A 20 4.94 -4.96 19.24
CA ARG A 20 5.33 -6.17 19.96
C ARG A 20 5.11 -7.42 19.10
N PRO A 21 5.90 -8.49 19.25
CA PRO A 21 5.71 -9.74 18.55
C PRO A 21 4.29 -10.30 18.71
N LYS A 22 3.73 -10.87 17.63
CA LYS A 22 2.40 -11.50 17.58
C LYS A 22 1.24 -10.55 17.93
N TYR A 23 1.45 -9.24 17.85
CA TYR A 23 0.36 -8.30 18.04
C TYR A 23 -0.70 -8.50 16.95
N ARG A 24 -1.96 -8.58 17.38
CA ARG A 24 -3.13 -8.60 16.50
C ARG A 24 -3.92 -7.33 16.72
N HIS A 25 -4.27 -6.72 15.61
CA HIS A 25 -5.06 -5.48 15.66
C HIS A 25 -6.51 -5.77 16.04
N TRP A 26 -7.17 -4.80 16.66
CA TRP A 26 -8.57 -4.96 17.08
C TRP A 26 -9.57 -4.99 15.91
N LEU A 27 -9.18 -4.47 14.73
CA LEU A 27 -10.01 -4.49 13.51
C LEU A 27 -9.99 -5.85 12.81
N SER A 28 -8.95 -6.65 13.00
CA SER A 28 -8.78 -7.92 12.30
C SER A 28 -8.12 -8.96 13.22
N PRO A 29 -8.53 -10.23 13.17
CA PRO A 29 -7.86 -11.29 13.90
C PRO A 29 -6.46 -11.61 13.38
N SER A 30 -6.06 -11.02 12.26
CA SER A 30 -4.77 -11.23 11.61
C SER A 30 -3.65 -10.40 12.22
N LEU A 31 -2.41 -10.71 11.85
CA LEU A 31 -1.27 -9.85 12.12
C LEU A 31 -1.39 -8.56 11.30
N TRP A 32 -0.90 -7.46 11.88
CA TRP A 32 -1.05 -6.13 11.32
C TRP A 32 0.22 -5.31 11.48
N GLN A 33 0.40 -4.28 10.66
CA GLN A 33 1.53 -3.35 10.71
C GLN A 33 2.89 -4.08 10.69
N LEU A 34 3.83 -3.75 11.57
CA LEU A 34 5.16 -4.39 11.62
C LEU A 34 5.10 -5.92 11.58
N ASN A 35 4.14 -6.53 12.28
CA ASN A 35 4.04 -8.00 12.28
C ASN A 35 3.57 -8.56 10.93
N ALA A 36 2.82 -7.79 10.15
CA ALA A 36 2.46 -8.16 8.78
C ALA A 36 3.67 -7.97 7.84
N ASP A 37 4.49 -6.95 8.05
CA ASP A 37 5.71 -6.72 7.26
C ASP A 37 6.76 -7.82 7.49
N LEU A 38 6.75 -8.45 8.66
CA LEU A 38 7.62 -9.61 8.93
C LEU A 38 7.33 -10.82 8.03
N HIS A 39 6.16 -10.92 7.40
CA HIS A 39 5.91 -11.94 6.38
C HIS A 39 6.81 -11.75 5.15
N LEU A 40 7.10 -10.50 4.81
CA LEU A 40 8.00 -10.18 3.71
C LEU A 40 9.45 -10.47 4.06
N THR A 41 9.94 -10.04 5.22
CA THR A 41 11.33 -10.27 5.63
C THR A 41 11.63 -11.76 5.81
N ASP A 42 10.69 -12.51 6.40
CA ASP A 42 10.77 -13.96 6.53
C ASP A 42 10.86 -14.65 5.14
N TRP A 43 10.07 -14.18 4.16
CA TRP A 43 10.13 -14.69 2.81
C TRP A 43 11.44 -14.33 2.09
N LEU A 44 11.97 -13.13 2.27
CA LEU A 44 13.26 -12.71 1.69
C LEU A 44 14.41 -13.57 2.22
N GLU A 45 14.44 -13.84 3.52
CA GLU A 45 15.42 -14.74 4.15
C GLU A 45 15.30 -16.17 3.58
N GLU A 46 14.09 -16.72 3.51
CA GLU A 46 13.85 -18.08 2.97
C GLU A 46 14.27 -18.20 1.50
N LYS A 47 14.11 -17.13 0.71
CA LYS A 47 14.54 -17.10 -0.70
C LYS A 47 16.00 -16.73 -0.91
N ASN A 48 16.73 -16.46 0.16
CA ASN A 48 18.14 -16.04 0.16
C ASN A 48 18.41 -14.75 -0.65
N PHE A 49 17.52 -13.77 -0.55
CA PHE A 49 17.78 -12.44 -1.05
C PHE A 49 18.57 -11.64 -0.04
N ASP A 50 19.60 -10.92 -0.50
CA ASP A 50 20.28 -9.92 0.31
C ASP A 50 19.40 -8.66 0.40
N PHE A 51 19.11 -8.20 1.61
CA PHE A 51 18.30 -7.01 1.82
C PHE A 51 18.68 -6.24 3.08
N ASP A 52 18.40 -4.96 3.06
CA ASP A 52 18.42 -4.09 4.24
C ASP A 52 17.00 -3.64 4.58
N VAL A 53 16.76 -3.31 5.83
CA VAL A 53 15.51 -2.70 6.29
C VAL A 53 15.79 -1.25 6.67
N VAL A 54 15.06 -0.33 6.07
CA VAL A 54 15.12 1.10 6.37
C VAL A 54 13.78 1.58 6.89
N THR A 55 13.77 2.63 7.69
CA THR A 55 12.54 3.19 8.24
C THR A 55 12.04 4.38 7.43
N ASP A 56 10.77 4.75 7.62
CA ASP A 56 10.20 5.98 7.07
C ASP A 56 10.96 7.22 7.52
N GLU A 57 11.50 7.21 8.76
CA GLU A 57 12.33 8.29 9.26
C GLU A 57 13.64 8.41 8.47
N ASP A 58 14.31 7.28 8.18
CA ASP A 58 15.53 7.28 7.37
C ASP A 58 15.23 7.84 5.98
N LEU A 59 14.12 7.42 5.36
CA LEU A 59 13.69 7.93 4.07
C LEU A 59 13.35 9.43 4.12
N HIS A 60 12.69 9.89 5.17
CA HIS A 60 12.41 11.31 5.36
C HIS A 60 13.68 12.14 5.48
N LEU A 61 14.70 11.62 6.16
CA LEU A 61 15.96 12.34 6.42
C LEU A 61 16.92 12.31 5.22
N GLU A 62 17.09 11.13 4.59
CA GLU A 62 18.08 10.93 3.53
C GLU A 62 17.50 11.09 2.12
N GLY A 63 16.18 10.98 1.96
CA GLY A 63 15.50 11.16 0.67
C GLY A 63 15.91 10.12 -0.38
N VAL A 64 15.95 10.54 -1.64
CA VAL A 64 16.24 9.66 -2.78
C VAL A 64 17.63 9.03 -2.73
N GLU A 65 18.59 9.66 -2.06
CA GLU A 65 19.93 9.11 -1.92
C GLU A 65 19.96 7.79 -1.14
N LEU A 66 19.03 7.61 -0.21
CA LEU A 66 18.84 6.32 0.46
C LEU A 66 18.40 5.24 -0.54
N LEU A 67 17.37 5.53 -1.33
CA LEU A 67 16.78 4.58 -2.29
C LEU A 67 17.74 4.24 -3.43
N ASN A 68 18.53 5.20 -3.91
CA ASN A 68 19.51 5.02 -4.99
C ASN A 68 20.62 4.00 -4.69
N ARG A 69 20.74 3.56 -3.43
CA ARG A 69 21.70 2.51 -3.04
C ARG A 69 21.24 1.10 -3.43
N TYR A 70 19.96 0.93 -3.73
CA TYR A 70 19.34 -0.38 -3.94
C TYR A 70 18.92 -0.57 -5.41
N LYS A 71 19.06 -1.81 -5.89
CA LYS A 71 18.60 -2.21 -7.22
C LYS A 71 17.08 -2.23 -7.29
N CYS A 72 16.45 -2.67 -6.20
CA CYS A 72 15.01 -2.72 -6.04
C CYS A 72 14.62 -2.25 -4.64
N VAL A 73 13.56 -1.48 -4.53
CA VAL A 73 12.97 -1.04 -3.28
C VAL A 73 11.61 -1.71 -3.11
N LEU A 74 11.34 -2.28 -1.94
CA LEU A 74 10.05 -2.85 -1.58
C LEU A 74 9.42 -2.02 -0.46
N THR A 75 8.11 -1.79 -0.53
CA THR A 75 7.39 -1.23 0.61
C THR A 75 6.99 -2.32 1.59
N GLY A 76 6.66 -1.93 2.82
CA GLY A 76 5.85 -2.77 3.69
C GLY A 76 4.42 -2.92 3.17
N SER A 77 3.61 -3.66 3.93
CA SER A 77 2.22 -3.95 3.57
C SER A 77 1.27 -2.76 3.68
N HIS A 78 1.64 -1.70 4.43
CA HIS A 78 0.73 -0.60 4.72
C HIS A 78 1.44 0.78 4.79
N PRO A 79 1.98 1.31 3.69
CA PRO A 79 2.65 2.62 3.65
C PRO A 79 1.64 3.78 3.52
N GLU A 80 0.67 3.83 4.43
CA GLU A 80 -0.49 4.73 4.42
C GLU A 80 -0.10 6.19 4.66
N TYR A 81 0.86 6.43 5.56
CA TYR A 81 1.28 7.76 5.99
C TYR A 81 2.64 8.11 5.42
N SER A 82 2.74 9.27 4.81
CA SER A 82 4.02 9.73 4.24
C SER A 82 4.21 11.24 4.40
N SER A 83 5.47 11.64 4.53
CA SER A 83 5.84 13.05 4.45
C SER A 83 6.09 13.50 3.01
N GLU A 84 6.12 14.81 2.79
CA GLU A 84 6.41 15.38 1.46
C GLU A 84 7.78 14.92 0.93
N LYS A 85 8.79 14.81 1.81
CA LYS A 85 10.13 14.34 1.43
C LYS A 85 10.13 12.88 1.03
N MET A 86 9.38 12.02 1.72
CA MET A 86 9.25 10.60 1.36
C MET A 86 8.59 10.44 0.00
N LEU A 87 7.48 11.12 -0.28
CA LEU A 87 6.85 11.09 -1.59
C LEU A 87 7.77 11.57 -2.71
N ALA A 88 8.47 12.70 -2.47
CA ALA A 88 9.43 13.22 -3.43
C ALA A 88 10.59 12.25 -3.70
N ALA A 89 11.03 11.50 -2.66
CA ALA A 89 12.06 10.47 -2.82
C ALA A 89 11.59 9.32 -3.73
N TYR A 90 10.39 8.79 -3.53
CA TYR A 90 9.82 7.76 -4.40
C TYR A 90 9.64 8.24 -5.85
N GLU A 91 9.10 9.44 -6.03
CA GLU A 91 8.93 10.01 -7.37
C GLU A 91 10.28 10.19 -8.08
N GLN A 92 11.27 10.72 -7.38
CA GLN A 92 12.60 10.93 -7.96
C GLN A 92 13.32 9.60 -8.23
N TYR A 93 13.17 8.60 -7.36
CA TYR A 93 13.71 7.26 -7.55
C TYR A 93 13.16 6.62 -8.84
N GLN A 94 11.86 6.72 -9.09
CA GLN A 94 11.25 6.26 -10.34
C GLN A 94 11.80 7.01 -11.55
N LEU A 95 11.96 8.33 -11.48
CA LEU A 95 12.52 9.14 -12.56
C LEU A 95 13.99 8.79 -12.83
N ASN A 96 14.73 8.37 -11.83
CA ASN A 96 16.14 7.94 -11.96
C ASN A 96 16.28 6.52 -12.56
N GLY A 97 15.20 5.83 -12.86
CA GLY A 97 15.23 4.45 -13.34
C GLY A 97 15.19 3.41 -12.21
N GLY A 98 14.77 3.83 -11.02
CA GLY A 98 14.59 2.92 -9.90
C GLY A 98 13.49 1.89 -10.15
N ARG A 99 13.69 0.69 -9.65
CA ARG A 99 12.73 -0.41 -9.72
C ARG A 99 12.16 -0.65 -8.35
N TRP A 100 10.84 -0.69 -8.24
CA TRP A 100 10.25 -0.88 -6.94
C TRP A 100 8.95 -1.68 -6.96
N ILE A 101 8.66 -2.26 -5.83
CA ILE A 101 7.52 -3.12 -5.62
C ILE A 101 6.70 -2.51 -4.48
N TYR A 102 5.52 -2.03 -4.80
CA TYR A 102 4.55 -1.55 -3.83
C TYR A 102 3.71 -2.72 -3.33
N LEU A 103 4.04 -3.28 -2.16
CA LEU A 103 3.44 -4.52 -1.62
C LEU A 103 2.25 -4.26 -0.70
N GLY A 104 1.63 -3.11 -0.79
CA GLY A 104 0.57 -2.70 0.11
C GLY A 104 -0.74 -2.31 -0.55
N SER A 105 -1.54 -1.68 0.26
CA SER A 105 -2.75 -0.95 -0.11
C SER A 105 -2.85 0.30 0.77
N ASP A 106 -3.77 1.22 0.41
CA ASP A 106 -3.97 2.51 1.09
C ASP A 106 -2.66 3.32 1.22
N GLY A 107 -1.73 3.08 0.30
CA GLY A 107 -0.41 3.69 0.33
C GLY A 107 -0.44 5.16 -0.06
N PHE A 108 0.44 5.96 0.59
CA PHE A 108 0.67 7.38 0.26
C PHE A 108 -0.62 8.21 0.34
N TYR A 109 -1.50 7.86 1.26
CA TYR A 109 -2.84 8.40 1.36
C TYR A 109 -2.92 9.63 2.27
N TRP A 110 -2.43 9.48 3.53
CA TRP A 110 -2.44 10.55 4.52
C TRP A 110 -1.10 11.26 4.63
N ILE A 111 -1.20 12.56 4.90
CA ILE A 111 -0.04 13.42 5.16
C ILE A 111 0.43 13.21 6.59
N SER A 112 1.72 12.91 6.76
CA SER A 112 2.43 13.00 8.03
C SER A 112 3.61 13.96 7.88
N GLU A 113 3.92 14.71 8.94
CA GLU A 113 5.11 15.57 8.96
C GLU A 113 5.94 15.31 10.19
N TYR A 114 7.25 15.37 10.01
CA TYR A 114 8.20 15.30 11.11
C TYR A 114 8.47 16.70 11.67
N HIS A 115 8.66 16.78 12.99
CA HIS A 115 9.07 18.02 13.61
C HIS A 115 10.45 18.43 13.08
N PRO A 116 10.64 19.71 12.64
CA PRO A 116 11.86 20.12 11.94
C PRO A 116 13.14 19.96 12.77
N ASP A 117 13.07 20.10 14.10
CA ASP A 117 14.21 20.03 15.00
C ASP A 117 14.24 18.75 15.85
N ASN A 118 13.20 17.87 15.75
CA ASN A 118 13.12 16.65 16.54
C ASN A 118 12.42 15.54 15.79
N PRO A 119 13.17 14.69 15.07
CA PRO A 119 12.59 13.62 14.23
C PRO A 119 11.85 12.54 15.03
N ASN A 120 11.94 12.54 16.36
CA ASN A 120 11.14 11.64 17.19
C ASN A 120 9.65 12.02 17.29
N ILE A 121 9.27 13.17 16.72
CA ILE A 121 7.91 13.72 16.81
C ILE A 121 7.33 13.82 15.40
N ILE A 122 6.13 13.28 15.24
CA ILE A 122 5.35 13.36 14.00
C ILE A 122 4.01 14.05 14.25
N GLU A 123 3.51 14.72 13.22
CA GLU A 123 2.19 15.32 13.19
C GLU A 123 1.35 14.67 12.10
N VAL A 124 0.09 14.34 12.42
CA VAL A 124 -0.94 13.90 11.48
C VAL A 124 -2.23 14.64 11.80
N ARG A 125 -2.71 15.46 10.85
CA ARG A 125 -4.01 16.12 10.95
C ARG A 125 -4.89 15.66 9.80
N LYS A 126 -5.90 14.84 10.11
CA LYS A 126 -6.84 14.38 9.08
C LYS A 126 -7.84 15.47 8.66
N GLY A 127 -8.03 16.49 9.47
CA GLY A 127 -8.86 17.66 9.16
C GLY A 127 -10.30 17.26 8.84
N GLU A 128 -10.83 17.83 7.76
CA GLU A 128 -12.15 17.50 7.22
C GLU A 128 -12.15 16.24 6.34
N ALA A 129 -10.98 15.72 6.03
CA ALA A 129 -10.82 14.54 5.23
C ALA A 129 -11.02 13.28 6.08
N GLY A 130 -11.85 12.38 5.59
CA GLY A 130 -12.14 11.11 6.23
C GLY A 130 -13.23 11.19 7.31
N THR A 131 -14.09 10.21 7.27
CA THR A 131 -15.27 10.13 8.16
C THR A 131 -14.95 9.49 9.51
N ARG A 132 -13.74 8.98 9.70
CA ARG A 132 -13.30 8.25 10.90
C ARG A 132 -12.46 9.09 11.85
N ALA A 133 -11.99 10.21 11.39
CA ALA A 133 -11.24 11.14 12.21
C ALA A 133 -12.20 12.05 12.98
N TRP A 134 -11.74 12.53 14.12
CA TRP A 134 -12.39 13.64 14.79
C TRP A 134 -12.40 14.86 13.86
N THR A 135 -13.44 15.65 13.94
CA THR A 135 -13.51 16.93 13.20
C THR A 135 -12.58 17.92 13.87
N ALA A 136 -11.64 18.47 13.11
CA ALA A 136 -10.76 19.51 13.60
C ALA A 136 -11.54 20.83 13.86
N ASN A 137 -11.14 21.56 14.88
CA ASN A 137 -11.69 22.89 15.10
C ASN A 137 -11.27 23.84 13.96
N PRO A 138 -12.05 24.91 13.70
CA PRO A 138 -11.65 25.94 12.75
C PRO A 138 -10.23 26.45 13.04
N GLY A 139 -9.37 26.45 12.02
CA GLY A 139 -7.96 26.84 12.15
C GLY A 139 -6.98 25.70 12.44
N GLU A 140 -7.47 24.49 12.74
CA GLU A 140 -6.62 23.32 13.01
C GLU A 140 -6.48 22.37 11.81
N TYR A 141 -6.85 22.80 10.63
CA TYR A 141 -6.72 22.00 9.40
C TYR A 141 -5.30 21.96 8.85
N ASN A 142 -4.49 22.95 9.19
CA ASN A 142 -3.11 23.05 8.74
C ASN A 142 -2.17 22.39 9.75
N ASN A 143 -1.17 21.69 9.22
CA ASN A 143 -0.08 21.17 10.03
C ASN A 143 0.70 22.30 10.69
N ALA A 144 1.05 22.13 11.95
CA ALA A 144 1.85 23.09 12.70
C ALA A 144 3.32 23.09 12.25
N PHE A 145 3.82 21.94 11.76
CA PHE A 145 5.24 21.77 11.43
C PHE A 145 5.61 22.32 10.05
N ASP A 146 4.70 22.28 9.07
CA ASP A 146 4.97 22.79 7.71
C ASP A 146 4.05 23.96 7.30
N GLY A 147 3.04 24.29 8.12
CA GLY A 147 2.07 25.33 7.86
C GLY A 147 1.09 25.06 6.72
N LYS A 148 1.17 23.88 6.08
CA LYS A 148 0.34 23.50 4.94
C LYS A 148 -0.92 22.76 5.39
N TYR A 149 -1.90 22.67 4.51
CA TYR A 149 -3.13 21.92 4.75
C TYR A 149 -2.82 20.44 5.02
N GLY A 150 -3.35 19.89 6.10
CA GLY A 150 -3.23 18.46 6.47
C GLY A 150 -4.19 17.57 5.67
N GLY A 151 -4.46 16.37 6.19
CA GLY A 151 -5.39 15.44 5.58
C GLY A 151 -4.75 14.56 4.52
N MET A 152 -5.43 14.39 3.38
CA MET A 152 -4.99 13.50 2.32
C MET A 152 -4.05 14.20 1.34
N TRP A 153 -3.07 13.48 0.79
CA TRP A 153 -2.18 13.98 -0.27
C TRP A 153 -2.94 14.45 -1.51
N ARG A 154 -4.07 13.85 -1.82
CA ARG A 154 -4.97 14.27 -2.90
C ARG A 154 -5.42 15.73 -2.72
N ALA A 155 -5.66 16.20 -1.50
CA ALA A 155 -6.03 17.59 -1.23
C ALA A 155 -4.90 18.59 -1.51
N ARG A 156 -3.64 18.13 -1.51
CA ARG A 156 -2.47 18.89 -1.96
C ARG A 156 -2.13 18.68 -3.44
N GLY A 157 -3.03 18.05 -4.23
CA GLY A 157 -2.84 17.76 -5.65
C GLY A 157 -1.90 16.58 -5.95
N ARG A 158 -1.49 15.82 -4.94
CA ARG A 158 -0.64 14.63 -5.08
C ARG A 158 -1.48 13.37 -4.88
N ILE A 159 -1.97 12.83 -5.98
CA ILE A 159 -2.81 11.63 -5.95
C ILE A 159 -1.91 10.38 -5.82
N PRO A 160 -2.20 9.44 -4.89
CA PRO A 160 -1.38 8.24 -4.66
C PRO A 160 -1.06 7.43 -5.91
N SER A 161 -2.02 7.29 -6.82
CA SER A 161 -1.83 6.55 -8.09
C SER A 161 -0.74 7.11 -9.01
N LYS A 162 -0.35 8.38 -8.85
CA LYS A 162 0.82 8.94 -9.54
C LYS A 162 2.15 8.46 -8.96
N VAL A 163 2.13 7.98 -7.73
CA VAL A 163 3.30 7.45 -7.03
C VAL A 163 3.38 5.94 -7.21
N CYS A 164 2.32 5.21 -6.86
CA CYS A 164 2.29 3.74 -6.85
C CYS A 164 1.47 3.09 -7.98
N GLY A 165 0.86 3.88 -8.86
CA GLY A 165 0.06 3.40 -10.00
C GLY A 165 -1.36 2.97 -9.65
N LEU A 166 -1.69 2.85 -8.38
CA LEU A 166 -2.98 2.38 -7.88
C LEU A 166 -3.64 3.41 -6.97
N THR A 167 -4.95 3.31 -6.78
CA THR A 167 -5.71 4.15 -5.86
C THR A 167 -6.51 3.32 -4.87
N PHE A 168 -6.45 3.68 -3.61
CA PHE A 168 -7.22 3.05 -2.55
C PHE A 168 -8.72 3.15 -2.83
N THR A 169 -9.43 2.05 -2.76
CA THR A 169 -10.83 1.98 -3.15
C THR A 169 -11.76 1.36 -2.13
N ALA A 170 -11.32 0.33 -1.41
CA ALA A 170 -12.19 -0.42 -0.52
C ALA A 170 -11.48 -0.99 0.68
N TYR A 171 -12.20 -1.17 1.77
CA TYR A 171 -11.71 -1.84 2.98
C TYR A 171 -12.79 -2.75 3.58
N GLY A 172 -12.34 -3.80 4.27
CA GLY A 172 -13.16 -4.72 5.06
C GLY A 172 -12.25 -5.70 5.78
N PHE A 173 -12.56 -6.00 7.04
CA PHE A 173 -11.62 -6.67 7.93
C PHE A 173 -12.10 -8.08 8.34
N ASP A 174 -12.91 -8.72 7.50
CA ASP A 174 -13.41 -10.07 7.71
C ASP A 174 -12.51 -11.14 7.08
N VAL A 175 -12.65 -11.34 5.77
CA VAL A 175 -11.90 -12.35 5.00
C VAL A 175 -11.26 -11.72 3.77
N SER A 176 -10.09 -12.24 3.40
CA SER A 176 -9.42 -11.91 2.16
C SER A 176 -9.82 -12.88 1.04
N SER A 177 -9.67 -12.44 -0.20
CA SER A 177 -9.98 -13.19 -1.40
C SER A 177 -8.72 -13.43 -2.25
N TYR A 178 -8.89 -13.70 -3.52
CA TYR A 178 -7.87 -14.14 -4.47
C TYR A 178 -7.91 -13.29 -5.74
N TYR A 179 -6.91 -13.49 -6.62
CA TYR A 179 -6.87 -12.86 -7.94
C TYR A 179 -7.09 -13.87 -9.06
N LYS A 180 -7.63 -13.36 -10.18
CA LYS A 180 -7.59 -14.01 -11.50
C LYS A 180 -6.83 -13.16 -12.48
N ARG A 181 -6.08 -13.82 -13.37
CA ARG A 181 -5.29 -13.14 -14.41
C ARG A 181 -6.17 -12.38 -15.39
N SER A 182 -5.76 -11.17 -15.71
CA SER A 182 -6.36 -10.33 -16.75
C SER A 182 -5.71 -10.58 -18.11
N PRO A 183 -6.33 -10.19 -19.24
CA PRO A 183 -5.76 -10.40 -20.57
C PRO A 183 -4.36 -9.84 -20.76
N ASP A 184 -4.04 -8.70 -20.14
CA ASP A 184 -2.71 -8.09 -20.24
C ASP A 184 -1.60 -8.99 -19.67
N SER A 185 -1.90 -9.86 -18.71
CA SER A 185 -0.91 -10.80 -18.17
C SER A 185 -0.34 -11.79 -19.19
N LYS A 186 -0.97 -11.90 -20.35
CA LYS A 186 -0.56 -12.79 -21.46
C LYS A 186 0.29 -12.08 -22.50
N ARG A 187 0.46 -10.75 -22.38
CA ARG A 187 1.28 -9.97 -23.31
C ARG A 187 2.76 -10.29 -23.14
N PRO A 188 3.55 -10.30 -24.24
CA PRO A 188 4.98 -10.59 -24.15
C PRO A 188 5.75 -9.72 -23.16
N GLU A 189 5.30 -8.47 -22.96
CA GLU A 189 5.95 -7.49 -22.09
C GLU A 189 5.84 -7.83 -20.60
N CYS A 190 4.89 -8.68 -20.22
CA CYS A 190 4.63 -9.00 -18.81
C CYS A 190 4.26 -10.47 -18.52
N SER A 191 4.16 -11.35 -19.55
CA SER A 191 3.83 -12.76 -19.36
C SER A 191 4.86 -13.50 -18.50
N TRP A 192 6.10 -13.10 -18.53
CA TRP A 192 7.20 -13.63 -17.72
C TRP A 192 6.93 -13.52 -16.20
N ILE A 193 6.15 -12.53 -15.76
CA ILE A 193 5.78 -12.33 -14.35
C ILE A 193 5.08 -13.58 -13.77
N PHE A 194 4.38 -14.30 -14.61
CA PHE A 194 3.61 -15.50 -14.26
C PHE A 194 4.30 -16.81 -14.65
N ASP A 195 5.61 -16.79 -14.78
CA ASP A 195 6.34 -18.01 -15.09
C ASP A 195 6.11 -19.07 -14.00
N GLY A 196 5.71 -20.26 -14.43
CA GLY A 196 5.32 -21.34 -13.52
C GLY A 196 3.96 -21.14 -12.78
N VAL A 197 3.12 -20.20 -13.24
CA VAL A 197 1.75 -19.99 -12.78
C VAL A 197 0.78 -20.15 -13.94
N GLY A 198 -0.19 -21.06 -13.80
CA GLY A 198 -1.15 -21.38 -14.86
C GLY A 198 -2.03 -20.19 -15.26
N GLU A 199 -2.50 -20.18 -16.52
CA GLU A 199 -3.32 -19.06 -17.03
C GLU A 199 -4.66 -18.91 -16.31
N ASP A 200 -5.29 -20.01 -15.96
CA ASP A 200 -6.58 -20.07 -15.27
C ASP A 200 -6.42 -20.37 -13.76
N GLU A 201 -5.17 -20.38 -13.28
CA GLU A 201 -4.88 -20.64 -11.88
C GLU A 201 -5.36 -19.48 -11.01
N VAL A 202 -6.09 -19.81 -9.94
CA VAL A 202 -6.48 -18.86 -8.91
C VAL A 202 -5.24 -18.49 -8.09
N ILE A 203 -4.95 -17.18 -7.98
CA ILE A 203 -3.75 -16.68 -7.32
C ILE A 203 -4.09 -16.26 -5.89
N GLY A 204 -3.50 -16.95 -4.91
CA GLY A 204 -3.57 -16.57 -3.51
C GLY A 204 -4.93 -16.72 -2.85
N ASP A 205 -5.64 -17.86 -3.08
CA ASP A 205 -6.84 -18.27 -2.31
C ASP A 205 -6.48 -18.90 -0.96
N PHE A 206 -5.35 -18.48 -0.41
CA PHE A 206 -4.74 -18.94 0.83
C PHE A 206 -3.93 -17.81 1.45
N GLY A 207 -3.69 -17.86 2.75
CA GLY A 207 -2.83 -16.90 3.44
C GLY A 207 -3.12 -16.78 4.93
N LEU A 208 -2.18 -16.19 5.67
CA LEU A 208 -2.27 -15.97 7.11
C LEU A 208 -3.06 -14.70 7.47
N VAL A 209 -3.29 -13.82 6.49
CA VAL A 209 -4.02 -12.56 6.67
C VAL A 209 -5.36 -12.68 5.95
N GLY A 210 -6.42 -12.89 6.70
CA GLY A 210 -7.79 -13.04 6.18
C GLY A 210 -8.04 -14.28 5.32
N GLY A 211 -7.05 -15.17 5.14
CA GLY A 211 -7.19 -16.41 4.36
C GLY A 211 -6.97 -16.27 2.86
N GLY A 212 -6.51 -15.12 2.37
CA GLY A 212 -6.25 -14.87 0.94
C GLY A 212 -5.27 -13.74 0.69
N ALA A 213 -4.85 -13.58 -0.54
CA ALA A 213 -3.88 -12.56 -0.96
C ALA A 213 -4.50 -11.19 -1.29
N ALA A 214 -5.82 -11.11 -1.43
CA ALA A 214 -6.55 -9.89 -1.75
C ALA A 214 -7.57 -9.55 -0.67
N GLY A 215 -7.24 -8.62 0.25
CA GLY A 215 -8.14 -8.31 1.35
C GLY A 215 -7.63 -7.23 2.29
N LEU A 216 -8.42 -6.99 3.30
CA LEU A 216 -8.34 -5.96 4.31
C LEU A 216 -8.48 -4.56 3.72
N GLU A 217 -7.56 -4.13 2.90
CA GLU A 217 -7.61 -2.90 2.13
C GLU A 217 -7.18 -3.19 0.69
N LEU A 218 -7.85 -2.54 -0.26
CA LEU A 218 -7.73 -2.82 -1.69
C LEU A 218 -7.49 -1.55 -2.47
N ASP A 219 -6.53 -1.62 -3.40
CA ASP A 219 -6.26 -0.57 -4.38
C ASP A 219 -6.62 -1.05 -5.79
N ARG A 220 -7.18 -0.15 -6.59
CA ARG A 220 -7.56 -0.46 -7.97
C ARG A 220 -6.78 0.34 -9.00
N TYR A 221 -6.68 -0.21 -10.19
CA TYR A 221 -6.33 0.46 -11.42
C TYR A 221 -7.43 1.45 -11.82
N ASP A 222 -7.08 2.71 -12.04
CA ASP A 222 -8.03 3.72 -12.50
C ASP A 222 -7.30 4.86 -13.24
N LEU A 223 -7.49 4.91 -14.57
CA LEU A 223 -6.87 5.92 -15.44
C LEU A 223 -7.32 7.35 -15.09
N GLU A 224 -8.56 7.52 -14.64
CA GLU A 224 -9.08 8.84 -14.28
C GLU A 224 -8.48 9.36 -12.96
N PHE A 225 -7.96 8.45 -12.13
CA PHE A 225 -7.23 8.77 -10.91
C PHE A 225 -5.72 8.78 -11.08
N GLY A 226 -5.23 8.66 -12.32
CA GLY A 226 -3.83 8.87 -12.63
C GLY A 226 -2.97 7.62 -12.66
N THR A 227 -3.56 6.41 -12.70
CA THR A 227 -2.81 5.21 -13.12
C THR A 227 -2.13 5.49 -14.46
N PRO A 228 -0.83 5.23 -14.63
CA PRO A 228 -0.14 5.48 -15.88
C PRO A 228 -0.77 4.73 -17.06
N HIS A 229 -0.90 5.40 -18.21
CA HIS A 229 -1.51 4.82 -19.41
C HIS A 229 -0.75 3.61 -19.98
N ASN A 230 0.52 3.45 -19.63
CA ASN A 230 1.34 2.30 -20.01
C ASN A 230 1.31 1.17 -18.96
N ALA A 231 0.48 1.28 -17.93
CA ALA A 231 0.34 0.23 -16.95
C ALA A 231 -0.48 -0.94 -17.50
N TYR A 232 0.04 -2.14 -17.32
CA TYR A 232 -0.64 -3.40 -17.62
C TYR A 232 -1.45 -3.84 -16.41
N LEU A 233 -2.72 -4.13 -16.61
CA LEU A 233 -3.57 -4.76 -15.61
C LEU A 233 -3.33 -6.28 -15.65
N LEU A 234 -2.54 -6.78 -14.72
CA LEU A 234 -2.08 -8.18 -14.70
C LEU A 234 -3.10 -9.15 -14.15
N ALA A 235 -3.74 -8.77 -13.05
CA ALA A 235 -4.73 -9.60 -12.39
C ALA A 235 -5.71 -8.71 -11.61
N ARG A 236 -6.89 -9.25 -11.35
CA ARG A 236 -7.95 -8.58 -10.59
C ARG A 236 -8.49 -9.51 -9.52
N SER A 237 -8.73 -8.98 -8.34
CA SER A 237 -9.40 -9.75 -7.31
C SER A 237 -10.90 -9.80 -7.52
N GLU A 238 -11.53 -10.86 -7.05
CA GLU A 238 -12.97 -11.08 -7.12
C GLU A 238 -13.47 -11.82 -5.86
N ASN A 239 -14.76 -12.05 -5.78
CA ASN A 239 -15.39 -12.82 -4.70
C ASN A 239 -15.22 -12.22 -3.30
N HIS A 240 -15.23 -10.89 -3.21
CA HIS A 240 -15.23 -10.20 -1.93
C HIS A 240 -16.62 -10.28 -1.27
N THR A 241 -16.64 -10.24 0.07
CA THR A 241 -17.89 -10.22 0.85
C THR A 241 -18.54 -8.84 0.84
N ASN A 242 -19.79 -8.76 1.32
CA ASN A 242 -20.47 -7.47 1.50
C ASN A 242 -19.97 -6.64 2.67
N LEU A 243 -19.05 -7.18 3.49
CA LEU A 243 -18.35 -6.42 4.53
C LEU A 243 -17.14 -5.65 3.97
N MET A 244 -16.66 -6.03 2.78
CA MET A 244 -15.71 -5.24 2.02
C MET A 244 -16.47 -4.13 1.29
N MET A 245 -16.25 -2.88 1.70
CA MET A 245 -17.02 -1.73 1.22
C MET A 245 -16.12 -0.67 0.61
N GLN A 246 -16.65 0.05 -0.37
CA GLN A 246 -15.96 1.21 -0.93
C GLN A 246 -15.69 2.26 0.15
N VAL A 247 -14.51 2.88 0.13
CA VAL A 247 -14.14 3.90 1.12
C VAL A 247 -14.94 5.18 0.91
N ASN A 248 -15.32 5.80 2.02
CA ASN A 248 -16.18 6.99 1.98
C ASN A 248 -15.52 8.17 1.28
N GLU A 249 -14.23 8.35 1.48
CA GLU A 249 -13.45 9.40 0.84
C GLU A 249 -13.48 9.28 -0.69
N GLU A 250 -13.45 8.05 -1.20
CA GLU A 250 -13.59 7.77 -2.63
C GLU A 250 -14.96 8.19 -3.16
N ILE A 251 -16.03 7.79 -2.48
CA ILE A 251 -17.41 8.16 -2.84
C ILE A 251 -17.56 9.68 -2.83
N HIS A 252 -17.02 10.34 -1.81
CA HIS A 252 -17.18 11.77 -1.59
C HIS A 252 -16.47 12.61 -2.66
N PHE A 253 -15.25 12.23 -3.03
CA PHE A 253 -14.45 12.99 -3.98
C PHE A 253 -14.71 12.67 -5.44
N THR A 254 -15.23 11.49 -5.74
CA THR A 254 -15.35 11.02 -7.12
C THR A 254 -16.77 11.01 -7.65
N VAL A 255 -17.74 11.14 -6.74
CA VAL A 255 -19.18 10.99 -7.04
C VAL A 255 -19.47 9.65 -7.76
N ARG A 256 -18.61 8.66 -7.62
CA ARG A 256 -18.69 7.32 -8.21
C ARG A 256 -18.98 6.28 -7.16
N GLY A 257 -19.96 6.56 -6.33
CA GLY A 257 -20.39 5.60 -5.33
C GLY A 257 -21.31 4.55 -5.93
N TYR A 258 -21.04 3.30 -5.56
CA TYR A 258 -21.99 2.22 -5.67
C TYR A 258 -22.51 1.89 -4.28
N TYR A 259 -23.80 1.60 -4.18
CA TYR A 259 -24.37 1.09 -2.94
C TYR A 259 -24.15 -0.43 -2.90
N GLY A 260 -23.76 -0.95 -1.74
CA GLY A 260 -23.47 -2.37 -1.55
C GLY A 260 -21.99 -2.65 -1.37
N GLY A 261 -21.70 -3.87 -0.91
CA GLY A 261 -20.37 -4.38 -0.68
C GLY A 261 -19.81 -5.16 -1.87
N GLY A 262 -18.80 -5.94 -1.60
CA GLY A 262 -18.00 -6.61 -2.63
C GLY A 262 -18.76 -7.60 -3.54
N THR A 263 -19.94 -8.08 -3.16
CA THR A 263 -20.73 -8.94 -4.04
C THR A 263 -21.48 -8.17 -5.14
N GLU A 264 -21.64 -6.85 -5.01
CA GLU A 264 -22.45 -6.04 -5.91
C GLU A 264 -21.68 -4.85 -6.49
N ASN A 265 -20.70 -4.35 -5.75
CA ASN A 265 -19.97 -3.14 -6.10
C ASN A 265 -18.69 -3.46 -6.91
N PRO A 266 -18.65 -3.13 -8.22
CA PRO A 266 -17.49 -3.43 -9.06
C PRO A 266 -16.25 -2.61 -8.72
N MET A 267 -16.37 -1.60 -7.86
CA MET A 267 -15.23 -0.80 -7.37
C MET A 267 -14.48 -1.52 -6.25
N VAL A 268 -15.12 -2.50 -5.60
CA VAL A 268 -14.51 -3.31 -4.52
C VAL A 268 -13.66 -4.41 -5.12
N ARG A 269 -12.39 -4.11 -5.37
CA ARG A 269 -11.41 -5.04 -5.91
C ARG A 269 -9.99 -4.55 -5.70
N ALA A 270 -9.05 -5.47 -5.64
CA ALA A 270 -7.63 -5.20 -5.82
C ALA A 270 -7.25 -5.45 -7.28
N ASP A 271 -6.45 -4.57 -7.84
CA ASP A 271 -5.88 -4.74 -9.17
C ASP A 271 -4.36 -4.87 -9.07
N MET A 272 -3.80 -5.94 -9.66
CA MET A 272 -2.35 -6.15 -9.76
C MET A 272 -1.87 -5.52 -11.04
N ILE A 273 -0.83 -4.69 -10.97
CA ILE A 273 -0.30 -3.95 -12.12
C ILE A 273 1.21 -4.06 -12.26
N TYR A 274 1.66 -3.82 -13.48
CA TYR A 274 3.07 -3.61 -13.82
C TYR A 274 3.18 -2.52 -14.87
N TYR A 275 4.19 -1.67 -14.74
CA TYR A 275 4.54 -0.71 -15.81
C TYR A 275 6.00 -0.29 -15.73
N LYS A 276 6.53 0.12 -16.89
CA LYS A 276 7.87 0.70 -17.00
C LYS A 276 7.82 2.19 -16.69
N THR A 277 8.79 2.64 -15.91
CA THR A 277 9.06 4.04 -15.60
C THR A 277 10.21 4.57 -16.47
N PRO A 278 10.50 5.88 -16.48
CA PRO A 278 11.64 6.42 -17.21
C PRO A 278 12.97 5.74 -16.85
N ASN A 279 13.93 5.80 -17.76
CA ASN A 279 15.30 5.33 -17.58
C ASN A 279 15.41 3.85 -17.17
N ASP A 280 14.62 2.98 -17.81
CA ASP A 280 14.55 1.53 -17.57
C ASP A 280 14.08 1.12 -16.15
N GLY A 281 13.49 2.03 -15.43
CA GLY A 281 12.82 1.72 -14.19
C GLY A 281 11.52 0.93 -14.41
N ALA A 282 10.99 0.36 -13.33
CA ALA A 282 9.72 -0.36 -13.36
C ALA A 282 9.04 -0.35 -12.00
N LEU A 283 7.72 -0.56 -12.02
CA LEU A 283 6.90 -0.74 -10.84
C LEU A 283 6.00 -1.96 -10.98
N PHE A 284 5.97 -2.76 -9.92
CA PHE A 284 4.98 -3.83 -9.72
C PHE A 284 4.18 -3.55 -8.45
N ALA A 285 2.87 -3.76 -8.49
CA ALA A 285 1.99 -3.58 -7.35
C ALA A 285 0.82 -4.57 -7.35
N PRO A 286 0.62 -5.36 -6.28
CA PRO A 286 -0.55 -6.24 -6.15
C PRO A 286 -1.82 -5.53 -5.67
N GLY A 287 -1.72 -4.34 -5.07
CA GLY A 287 -2.86 -3.55 -4.63
C GLY A 287 -3.65 -4.13 -3.46
N SER A 288 -3.00 -4.85 -2.56
CA SER A 288 -3.67 -5.45 -1.39
C SER A 288 -2.76 -5.51 -0.18
N LEU A 289 -3.32 -5.18 0.97
CA LEU A 289 -2.65 -5.26 2.26
C LEU A 289 -2.35 -6.69 2.69
N SER A 290 -3.17 -7.67 2.29
CA SER A 290 -3.01 -9.07 2.70
C SER A 290 -2.04 -9.87 1.84
N PHE A 291 -1.50 -9.32 0.74
CA PHE A 291 -0.68 -10.04 -0.24
C PHE A 291 0.51 -10.78 0.40
N CYS A 292 1.30 -10.09 1.22
CA CYS A 292 2.48 -10.68 1.86
C CYS A 292 2.14 -11.83 2.82
N GLY A 293 0.93 -11.83 3.41
CA GLY A 293 0.46 -12.91 4.27
C GLY A 293 0.29 -14.27 3.58
N SER A 294 0.33 -14.31 2.25
CA SER A 294 0.23 -15.53 1.45
C SER A 294 1.59 -16.14 1.09
N LEU A 295 2.68 -15.40 1.27
CA LEU A 295 4.03 -15.79 0.82
C LEU A 295 4.51 -17.12 1.41
N SER A 296 4.30 -17.33 2.72
CA SER A 296 4.79 -18.53 3.43
C SER A 296 3.95 -19.79 3.25
N TYR A 297 2.78 -19.68 2.60
CA TYR A 297 1.89 -20.82 2.39
C TYR A 297 2.59 -21.97 1.66
N ASN A 298 2.28 -23.22 2.06
CA ASN A 298 2.86 -24.44 1.50
C ASN A 298 4.41 -24.42 1.46
N ASN A 299 5.03 -24.00 2.57
CA ASN A 299 6.48 -23.86 2.69
C ASN A 299 7.07 -23.00 1.56
N TYR A 300 6.46 -21.83 1.35
CA TYR A 300 6.85 -20.83 0.33
C TYR A 300 6.78 -21.32 -1.13
N ASN A 301 6.17 -22.50 -1.36
CA ASN A 301 5.98 -23.06 -2.70
C ASN A 301 4.53 -22.84 -3.17
N ASN A 302 4.23 -21.64 -3.58
CA ASN A 302 2.90 -21.22 -4.03
C ASN A 302 3.00 -20.16 -5.14
N ASN A 303 1.87 -19.83 -5.78
CA ASN A 303 1.85 -18.90 -6.91
C ASN A 303 2.14 -17.45 -6.52
N VAL A 304 1.74 -16.99 -5.33
CA VAL A 304 2.06 -15.63 -4.83
C VAL A 304 3.58 -15.49 -4.63
N SER A 305 4.20 -16.45 -3.98
CA SER A 305 5.66 -16.52 -3.78
C SER A 305 6.42 -16.56 -5.10
N LYS A 306 5.94 -17.32 -6.11
CA LYS A 306 6.55 -17.39 -7.44
C LYS A 306 6.50 -16.05 -8.16
N ILE A 307 5.34 -15.39 -8.18
CA ILE A 307 5.16 -14.09 -8.82
C ILE A 307 6.12 -13.05 -8.23
N LEU A 308 6.17 -12.95 -6.89
CA LEU A 308 7.06 -11.98 -6.24
C LEU A 308 8.54 -12.31 -6.48
N LYS A 309 8.90 -13.60 -6.46
CA LYS A 309 10.28 -14.03 -6.74
C LYS A 309 10.70 -13.66 -8.17
N THR A 310 9.86 -13.95 -9.16
CA THR A 310 10.12 -13.62 -10.56
C THR A 310 10.31 -12.12 -10.76
N GLN A 311 9.48 -11.29 -10.08
CA GLN A 311 9.65 -9.83 -10.12
C GLN A 311 10.99 -9.38 -9.54
N LEU A 312 11.38 -9.92 -8.38
CA LEU A 312 12.59 -9.49 -7.69
C LEU A 312 13.87 -9.97 -8.38
N GLU A 313 13.80 -11.09 -9.08
CA GLU A 313 14.93 -11.61 -9.88
C GLU A 313 15.12 -10.85 -11.20
N ASP A 314 14.05 -10.27 -11.77
CA ASP A 314 14.13 -9.42 -12.97
C ASP A 314 14.59 -8.00 -12.64
N PHE A 315 14.24 -7.52 -11.45
CA PHE A 315 14.59 -6.17 -10.97
C PHE A 315 16.01 -6.11 -10.43
#